data_31c3f1e1c32275a7c82807168ab83835
#
_entry.id   31c3f1e1c32275a7c82807168ab83835
#
_cell.length_a   1.000
_cell.length_b   1.000
_cell.length_c   1.000
_cell.angle_alpha   90.00
_cell.angle_beta   90.00
_cell.angle_gamma   90.00
#
_symmetry.space_group_name_H-M   'P 1'
#
loop_
_entity.id
_entity.type
_entity.pdbx_description
1 polymer ?
#
loop_
_entity_poly.entity_id
_entity_poly.type
_entity_poly.pdbx_seq_one_letter_code
_entity_poly.pdbx_strand_id
1 'polypeptide(L)'
;MALAFLPLAFAAPAPHEKRANPVVVAPLPQATVTGTNVLNVESFKGIPYAQPPVNQLRLKPPQPITSALGKVDGTQTPKACPQFFFSVDGINFPTNVLGTILNLPLLQTVTNAGEDCLTINVQRPAGTKADAKLPVLFWIFGGGFELGATAMYDGTSLVADSVAQGKPIIFVAVNYRVGAFGFMPGKEVLADGSANLGLLDQRLGLQWVADNIAAFGGDPDKVTIWGESAGAISVMDQMMLYDGDNTYKGKPLFRAGIMNSGSIVPADPVDCPKGQAIYDRVVEVAGCSGASDTLACLRTVPYTKFLTAANTVPGILSYFTVNLSYLPRPDGKTLTASPDALAKAGKFAKVPFIVGDQEDEGTLFGLFTANLTSISEVTSYLSTVFFNNASPAQVSSLVGSYQNVIEDGSPFRTGILNSWYPQFKRISAILGDITFTLTRRVFLNTAAQINPSVPSWSYLATYDHNTPILGTFHGSDILQVFFGVLPNNAAKTIRGYYFSFVYNMDPNVGSGGLMNWPQWSQGKKLVNFGANSNSYLDDDFRSDTYDFLAKNVVSLRV
;
A
#
# COMPACT_ATOMS: atom_id res chain seq x y z
N MET A 1 -14.85 -47.40 56.11
CA MET A 1 -15.14 -46.20 55.34
C MET A 1 -14.89 -46.52 53.86
N ALA A 2 -15.91 -46.73 53.08
CA ALA A 2 -15.79 -47.02 51.67
C ALA A 2 -16.04 -45.71 50.89
N LEU A 3 -15.03 -45.23 50.17
CA LEU A 3 -15.19 -44.09 49.26
C LEU A 3 -15.88 -44.58 47.95
N ALA A 4 -17.06 -44.08 47.70
CA ALA A 4 -17.74 -44.28 46.42
C ALA A 4 -17.17 -43.29 45.37
N PHE A 5 -16.56 -43.80 44.32
CA PHE A 5 -16.21 -43.03 43.11
C PHE A 5 -17.47 -42.87 42.23
N LEU A 6 -17.95 -41.64 42.11
CA LEU A 6 -18.94 -41.26 41.09
C LEU A 6 -18.22 -41.05 39.75
N PRO A 7 -18.64 -41.65 38.63
CA PRO A 7 -18.07 -41.36 37.32
C PRO A 7 -18.55 -40.00 36.82
N LEU A 8 -17.64 -39.09 36.56
CA LEU A 8 -17.88 -37.86 35.80
C LEU A 8 -18.17 -38.23 34.34
N ALA A 9 -19.43 -38.13 33.95
CA ALA A 9 -19.82 -38.22 32.56
C ALA A 9 -19.38 -36.95 31.82
N PHE A 10 -18.32 -37.04 31.01
CA PHE A 10 -17.99 -36.01 30.04
C PHE A 10 -19.10 -36.03 28.96
N ALA A 11 -19.90 -34.97 28.93
CA ALA A 11 -20.80 -34.74 27.80
C ALA A 11 -19.95 -34.55 26.54
N ALA A 12 -20.12 -35.40 25.55
CA ALA A 12 -19.55 -35.21 24.24
C ALA A 12 -20.01 -33.85 23.66
N PRO A 13 -19.13 -33.03 23.09
CA PRO A 13 -19.58 -31.79 22.45
C PRO A 13 -20.62 -32.15 21.37
N ALA A 14 -21.73 -31.43 21.39
CA ALA A 14 -22.77 -31.58 20.35
C ALA A 14 -22.12 -31.39 18.96
N PRO A 15 -22.51 -32.20 17.96
CA PRO A 15 -21.95 -32.03 16.62
C PRO A 15 -22.25 -30.61 16.15
N HIS A 16 -21.17 -29.87 15.83
CA HIS A 16 -21.30 -28.57 15.18
C HIS A 16 -22.07 -28.81 13.85
N GLU A 17 -23.32 -28.39 13.78
CA GLU A 17 -24.02 -28.29 12.49
C GLU A 17 -23.12 -27.43 11.57
N LYS A 18 -22.69 -28.03 10.45
CA LYS A 18 -22.02 -27.27 9.40
C LYS A 18 -23.03 -26.25 8.88
N ARG A 19 -22.88 -24.98 9.29
CA ARG A 19 -23.69 -23.91 8.72
C ARG A 19 -23.49 -23.92 7.20
N ALA A 20 -24.60 -23.79 6.46
CA ALA A 20 -24.54 -23.69 5.00
C ALA A 20 -23.65 -22.52 4.60
N ASN A 21 -22.92 -22.68 3.52
CA ASN A 21 -22.11 -21.61 2.97
C ASN A 21 -22.95 -20.36 2.66
N PRO A 22 -22.51 -19.16 3.02
CA PRO A 22 -23.24 -17.94 2.71
C PRO A 22 -23.29 -17.71 1.19
N VAL A 23 -24.42 -17.19 0.71
CA VAL A 23 -24.64 -16.87 -0.71
C VAL A 23 -25.12 -15.44 -0.84
N VAL A 24 -24.54 -14.69 -1.76
CA VAL A 24 -24.94 -13.32 -2.10
C VAL A 24 -25.17 -13.20 -3.61
N VAL A 25 -26.21 -12.46 -3.99
CA VAL A 25 -26.46 -12.11 -5.40
C VAL A 25 -26.01 -10.68 -5.63
N ALA A 26 -24.86 -10.52 -6.32
CA ALA A 26 -24.34 -9.24 -6.76
C ALA A 26 -25.08 -8.79 -8.03
N PRO A 27 -25.47 -7.51 -8.15
CA PRO A 27 -26.29 -7.05 -9.29
C PRO A 27 -25.49 -6.74 -10.58
N LEU A 28 -24.25 -6.20 -10.48
CA LEU A 28 -23.53 -5.66 -11.65
C LEU A 28 -22.01 -5.98 -11.64
N PRO A 29 -21.53 -6.95 -12.46
CA PRO A 29 -22.32 -7.88 -13.26
C PRO A 29 -23.10 -8.85 -12.38
N GLN A 30 -24.26 -9.32 -12.82
CA GLN A 30 -25.08 -10.23 -12.03
C GLN A 30 -24.33 -11.54 -11.75
N ALA A 31 -24.17 -11.85 -10.46
CA ALA A 31 -23.44 -13.02 -9.99
C ALA A 31 -24.09 -13.61 -8.74
N THR A 32 -24.17 -14.93 -8.64
CA THR A 32 -24.49 -15.64 -7.40
C THR A 32 -23.17 -16.12 -6.78
N VAL A 33 -22.71 -15.43 -5.76
CA VAL A 33 -21.42 -15.68 -5.13
C VAL A 33 -21.61 -16.55 -3.89
N THR A 34 -20.94 -17.70 -3.84
CA THR A 34 -20.88 -18.57 -2.67
C THR A 34 -19.60 -18.27 -1.89
N GLY A 35 -19.70 -18.01 -0.59
CA GLY A 35 -18.56 -17.72 0.30
C GLY A 35 -18.33 -18.81 1.34
N THR A 36 -17.44 -18.52 2.28
CA THR A 36 -17.15 -19.32 3.48
C THR A 36 -17.56 -18.59 4.74
N ASN A 37 -17.71 -19.30 5.87
CA ASN A 37 -17.90 -18.69 7.19
C ASN A 37 -16.85 -19.27 8.14
N VAL A 38 -15.93 -18.42 8.59
CA VAL A 38 -14.87 -18.78 9.54
C VAL A 38 -14.83 -17.74 10.66
N LEU A 39 -14.81 -18.16 11.91
CA LEU A 39 -14.76 -17.27 13.08
C LEU A 39 -15.87 -16.18 13.09
N ASN A 40 -17.07 -16.52 12.67
CA ASN A 40 -18.21 -15.60 12.49
C ASN A 40 -17.94 -14.46 11.49
N VAL A 41 -17.05 -14.67 10.54
CA VAL A 41 -16.81 -13.79 9.39
C VAL A 41 -17.13 -14.55 8.11
N GLU A 42 -18.00 -13.98 7.29
CA GLU A 42 -18.31 -14.47 5.96
C GLU A 42 -17.31 -13.87 4.97
N SER A 43 -16.68 -14.74 4.18
CA SER A 43 -15.67 -14.36 3.16
C SER A 43 -16.13 -14.78 1.78
N PHE A 44 -16.12 -13.85 0.84
CA PHE A 44 -16.40 -14.04 -0.58
C PHE A 44 -15.16 -13.59 -1.35
N LYS A 45 -14.38 -14.55 -1.88
CA LYS A 45 -13.06 -14.29 -2.47
C LYS A 45 -13.09 -14.47 -3.99
N GLY A 46 -12.23 -13.74 -4.70
CA GLY A 46 -12.01 -13.94 -6.13
C GLY A 46 -13.20 -13.55 -7.02
N ILE A 47 -14.01 -12.58 -6.63
CA ILE A 47 -15.13 -12.09 -7.45
C ILE A 47 -14.55 -11.25 -8.61
N PRO A 48 -14.74 -11.62 -9.89
CA PRO A 48 -14.25 -10.81 -11.01
C PRO A 48 -14.95 -9.45 -11.05
N TYR A 49 -14.16 -8.37 -11.17
CA TYR A 49 -14.68 -7.01 -11.32
C TYR A 49 -14.36 -6.40 -12.71
N ALA A 50 -13.44 -7.02 -13.45
CA ALA A 50 -13.04 -6.64 -14.79
C ALA A 50 -12.87 -7.85 -15.68
N GLN A 51 -12.90 -7.64 -17.01
CA GLN A 51 -12.51 -8.68 -17.95
C GLN A 51 -11.06 -9.08 -17.74
N PRO A 52 -10.69 -10.37 -17.90
CA PRO A 52 -9.31 -10.83 -17.79
C PRO A 52 -8.39 -10.03 -18.73
N PRO A 53 -7.31 -9.39 -18.24
CA PRO A 53 -6.40 -8.60 -19.05
C PRO A 53 -5.37 -9.50 -19.77
N VAL A 54 -5.87 -10.41 -20.59
CA VAL A 54 -5.10 -11.42 -21.32
C VAL A 54 -5.06 -11.11 -22.82
N ASN A 55 -4.06 -11.62 -23.52
CA ASN A 55 -3.93 -11.50 -24.97
C ASN A 55 -4.00 -10.02 -25.41
N GLN A 56 -4.96 -9.65 -26.26
CA GLN A 56 -5.15 -8.29 -26.76
C GLN A 56 -5.56 -7.27 -25.67
N LEU A 57 -6.01 -7.72 -24.51
CA LEU A 57 -6.28 -6.87 -23.35
C LEU A 57 -5.07 -6.71 -22.41
N ARG A 58 -3.98 -7.46 -22.64
CA ARG A 58 -2.70 -7.20 -21.95
C ARG A 58 -2.25 -5.78 -22.23
N LEU A 59 -1.75 -5.09 -21.22
CA LEU A 59 -1.30 -3.69 -21.33
C LEU A 59 -2.37 -2.75 -21.93
N LYS A 60 -3.65 -3.00 -21.58
CA LYS A 60 -4.78 -2.10 -21.90
C LYS A 60 -5.48 -1.68 -20.62
N PRO A 61 -6.15 -0.52 -20.58
CA PRO A 61 -7.04 -0.14 -19.49
C PRO A 61 -8.05 -1.25 -19.16
N PRO A 62 -8.39 -1.47 -17.87
CA PRO A 62 -9.30 -2.54 -17.49
C PRO A 62 -10.67 -2.32 -18.13
N GLN A 63 -11.28 -3.41 -18.57
CA GLN A 63 -12.58 -3.39 -19.22
C GLN A 63 -13.64 -3.91 -18.25
N PRO A 64 -14.77 -3.21 -18.05
CA PRO A 64 -15.86 -3.72 -17.21
C PRO A 64 -16.47 -4.99 -17.81
N ILE A 65 -16.97 -5.86 -16.95
CA ILE A 65 -17.73 -7.04 -17.36
C ILE A 65 -19.17 -6.61 -17.59
N THR A 66 -19.67 -6.84 -18.81
CA THR A 66 -21.03 -6.44 -19.21
C THR A 66 -22.02 -7.61 -19.22
N SER A 67 -21.54 -8.85 -19.20
CA SER A 67 -22.37 -10.07 -19.14
C SER A 67 -22.51 -10.60 -17.72
N ALA A 68 -23.61 -11.31 -17.43
CA ALA A 68 -23.77 -12.00 -16.16
C ALA A 68 -22.69 -13.06 -15.96
N LEU A 69 -22.13 -13.12 -14.75
CA LEU A 69 -21.11 -14.11 -14.37
C LEU A 69 -21.73 -15.47 -13.96
N GLY A 70 -23.04 -15.49 -13.67
CA GLY A 70 -23.71 -16.68 -13.18
C GLY A 70 -23.27 -17.07 -11.77
N LYS A 71 -22.80 -18.31 -11.57
CA LYS A 71 -22.33 -18.80 -10.27
C LYS A 71 -20.83 -18.53 -10.12
N VAL A 72 -20.44 -17.89 -9.03
CA VAL A 72 -19.04 -17.62 -8.66
C VAL A 72 -18.72 -18.39 -7.38
N ASP A 73 -17.70 -19.25 -7.43
CA ASP A 73 -17.16 -19.93 -6.25
C ASP A 73 -16.20 -18.98 -5.52
N GLY A 74 -16.69 -18.28 -4.53
CA GLY A 74 -15.92 -17.38 -3.67
C GLY A 74 -15.27 -18.06 -2.46
N THR A 75 -15.15 -19.38 -2.45
CA THR A 75 -14.53 -20.16 -1.37
C THR A 75 -13.03 -20.37 -1.56
N GLN A 76 -12.54 -20.17 -2.78
CA GLN A 76 -11.16 -20.43 -3.17
C GLN A 76 -10.26 -19.19 -3.02
N THR A 77 -8.96 -19.41 -2.85
CA THR A 77 -7.96 -18.35 -2.90
C THR A 77 -7.82 -17.86 -4.34
N PRO A 78 -8.02 -16.55 -4.61
CA PRO A 78 -7.91 -16.01 -5.96
C PRO A 78 -6.46 -16.02 -6.46
N LYS A 79 -6.29 -15.99 -7.79
CA LYS A 79 -4.99 -15.78 -8.40
C LYS A 79 -4.48 -14.37 -8.07
N ALA A 80 -3.17 -14.27 -7.82
CA ALA A 80 -2.48 -12.99 -7.84
C ALA A 80 -2.26 -12.51 -9.28
N CYS A 81 -2.12 -11.20 -9.47
CA CYS A 81 -1.56 -10.67 -10.71
C CYS A 81 -0.09 -11.09 -10.87
N PRO A 82 0.49 -11.03 -12.08
CA PRO A 82 1.88 -11.39 -12.27
C PRO A 82 2.80 -10.60 -11.35
N GLN A 83 3.73 -11.27 -10.67
CA GLN A 83 4.61 -10.71 -9.66
C GLN A 83 6.00 -10.43 -10.22
N PHE A 84 6.69 -9.46 -9.65
CA PHE A 84 8.11 -9.28 -9.86
C PHE A 84 8.89 -10.38 -9.11
N PHE A 85 9.97 -10.90 -9.71
CA PHE A 85 10.84 -11.86 -9.06
C PHE A 85 11.95 -11.15 -8.31
N PHE A 86 12.20 -11.58 -7.10
CA PHE A 86 13.36 -11.13 -6.35
C PHE A 86 14.17 -12.34 -5.90
N SER A 87 15.48 -12.17 -5.78
CA SER A 87 16.37 -13.14 -5.16
C SER A 87 17.15 -12.45 -4.06
N VAL A 88 17.29 -13.15 -2.96
CA VAL A 88 18.17 -12.74 -1.86
C VAL A 88 19.55 -13.41 -1.98
N ASP A 89 19.80 -14.15 -3.06
CA ASP A 89 21.07 -14.82 -3.29
C ASP A 89 22.21 -13.80 -3.40
N GLY A 90 23.29 -14.05 -2.67
CA GLY A 90 24.46 -13.15 -2.63
C GLY A 90 24.29 -11.92 -1.72
N ILE A 91 23.14 -11.72 -1.09
CA ILE A 91 22.94 -10.67 -0.10
C ILE A 91 23.29 -11.21 1.28
N ASN A 92 24.25 -10.58 1.93
CA ASN A 92 24.65 -10.95 3.29
C ASN A 92 23.78 -10.23 4.31
N PHE A 93 22.61 -10.79 4.62
CA PHE A 93 21.73 -10.25 5.65
C PHE A 93 22.27 -10.52 7.07
N PRO A 94 22.00 -9.63 8.02
CA PRO A 94 22.21 -9.91 9.43
C PRO A 94 21.38 -11.12 9.86
N THR A 95 22.02 -12.15 10.43
CA THR A 95 21.32 -13.40 10.80
C THR A 95 20.19 -13.20 11.80
N ASN A 96 20.30 -12.19 12.67
CA ASN A 96 19.32 -11.85 13.68
C ASN A 96 18.04 -11.16 13.13
N VAL A 97 18.04 -10.70 11.89
CA VAL A 97 16.85 -10.10 11.24
C VAL A 97 16.23 -10.99 10.17
N LEU A 98 16.92 -12.05 9.76
CA LEU A 98 16.48 -12.92 8.68
C LEU A 98 15.10 -13.52 8.93
N GLY A 99 14.84 -13.98 10.16
CA GLY A 99 13.52 -14.51 10.54
C GLY A 99 12.41 -13.47 10.45
N THR A 100 12.68 -12.22 10.85
CA THR A 100 11.73 -11.12 10.74
C THR A 100 11.41 -10.81 9.29
N ILE A 101 12.45 -10.67 8.45
CA ILE A 101 12.33 -10.36 7.03
C ILE A 101 11.53 -11.46 6.30
N LEU A 102 11.88 -12.73 6.49
CA LEU A 102 11.21 -13.84 5.82
C LEU A 102 9.73 -14.02 6.20
N ASN A 103 9.31 -13.46 7.33
CA ASN A 103 7.90 -13.49 7.75
C ASN A 103 7.08 -12.28 7.26
N LEU A 104 7.68 -11.31 6.60
CA LEU A 104 6.94 -10.20 6.01
C LEU A 104 6.03 -10.71 4.88
N PRO A 105 4.76 -10.30 4.81
CA PRO A 105 3.87 -10.66 3.70
C PRO A 105 4.48 -10.35 2.34
N LEU A 106 5.17 -9.22 2.21
CA LEU A 106 5.88 -8.79 1.01
C LEU A 106 6.85 -9.84 0.45
N LEU A 107 7.46 -10.66 1.32
CA LEU A 107 8.45 -11.66 0.93
C LEU A 107 7.86 -13.08 0.80
N GLN A 108 6.56 -13.24 1.00
CA GLN A 108 5.90 -14.53 0.80
C GLN A 108 5.80 -14.85 -0.70
N THR A 109 6.24 -16.04 -1.08
CA THR A 109 6.15 -16.47 -2.47
C THR A 109 4.70 -16.65 -2.89
N VAL A 110 4.27 -15.91 -3.89
CA VAL A 110 2.96 -16.07 -4.51
C VAL A 110 3.04 -17.17 -5.58
N THR A 111 2.57 -18.36 -5.26
CA THR A 111 2.69 -19.53 -6.15
C THR A 111 1.58 -19.60 -7.22
N ASN A 112 0.45 -18.92 -7.02
CA ASN A 112 -0.68 -18.92 -7.94
C ASN A 112 -0.86 -17.52 -8.54
N ALA A 113 0.00 -17.15 -9.51
CA ALA A 113 -0.06 -15.88 -10.21
C ALA A 113 -0.36 -16.06 -11.70
N GLY A 114 -1.02 -15.08 -12.31
CA GLY A 114 -1.32 -15.08 -13.74
C GLY A 114 -2.08 -13.83 -14.17
N GLU A 115 -2.25 -13.64 -15.48
CA GLU A 115 -2.87 -12.44 -16.03
C GLU A 115 -4.37 -12.32 -15.74
N ASP A 116 -5.10 -13.45 -15.62
CA ASP A 116 -6.52 -13.46 -15.19
C ASP A 116 -6.60 -13.32 -13.67
N CYS A 117 -6.50 -12.09 -13.18
CA CYS A 117 -6.28 -11.78 -11.77
C CYS A 117 -7.13 -10.62 -11.22
N LEU A 118 -7.90 -9.92 -12.07
CA LEU A 118 -8.66 -8.74 -11.65
C LEU A 118 -9.92 -9.14 -10.88
N THR A 119 -9.70 -9.49 -9.61
CA THR A 119 -10.72 -9.97 -8.68
C THR A 119 -10.74 -9.15 -7.39
N ILE A 120 -11.87 -9.17 -6.70
CA ILE A 120 -12.09 -8.49 -5.43
C ILE A 120 -12.56 -9.48 -4.38
N ASN A 121 -12.15 -9.28 -3.13
CA ASN A 121 -12.59 -10.05 -1.97
C ASN A 121 -13.48 -9.18 -1.10
N VAL A 122 -14.54 -9.77 -0.54
CA VAL A 122 -15.43 -9.11 0.42
C VAL A 122 -15.53 -9.97 1.68
N GLN A 123 -15.29 -9.36 2.85
CA GLN A 123 -15.44 -10.02 4.14
C GLN A 123 -16.35 -9.17 5.04
N ARG A 124 -17.29 -9.85 5.74
CA ARG A 124 -18.30 -9.18 6.55
C ARG A 124 -18.64 -10.00 7.81
N PRO A 125 -19.22 -9.40 8.85
CA PRO A 125 -19.75 -10.14 9.98
C PRO A 125 -20.80 -11.18 9.50
N ALA A 126 -20.77 -12.38 10.07
CA ALA A 126 -21.71 -13.42 9.70
C ALA A 126 -23.17 -13.01 9.97
N GLY A 127 -24.05 -13.34 9.03
CA GLY A 127 -25.47 -12.99 9.10
C GLY A 127 -25.78 -11.53 8.79
N THR A 128 -24.84 -10.76 8.24
CA THR A 128 -25.08 -9.39 7.78
C THR A 128 -26.15 -9.39 6.70
N LYS A 129 -27.22 -8.61 6.92
CA LYS A 129 -28.32 -8.44 5.97
C LYS A 129 -27.99 -7.38 4.92
N ALA A 130 -28.62 -7.43 3.75
CA ALA A 130 -28.41 -6.47 2.68
C ALA A 130 -28.77 -5.01 3.07
N ASP A 131 -29.68 -4.83 4.00
CA ASP A 131 -30.12 -3.51 4.51
C ASP A 131 -29.30 -2.99 5.70
N ALA A 132 -28.22 -3.69 6.11
CA ALA A 132 -27.41 -3.33 7.28
C ALA A 132 -26.65 -2.02 7.14
N LYS A 133 -26.31 -1.61 5.90
CA LYS A 133 -25.61 -0.33 5.57
C LYS A 133 -24.34 -0.12 6.38
N LEU A 134 -23.53 -1.17 6.54
CA LEU A 134 -22.25 -1.10 7.24
C LEU A 134 -21.24 -0.25 6.47
N PRO A 135 -20.36 0.51 7.15
CA PRO A 135 -19.24 1.17 6.50
C PRO A 135 -18.28 0.17 5.86
N VAL A 136 -17.65 0.58 4.78
CA VAL A 136 -16.74 -0.23 3.97
C VAL A 136 -15.32 0.28 4.13
N LEU A 137 -14.41 -0.61 4.48
CA LEU A 137 -12.97 -0.38 4.51
C LEU A 137 -12.35 -1.07 3.29
N PHE A 138 -11.94 -0.28 2.29
CA PHE A 138 -11.41 -0.75 1.02
C PHE A 138 -9.89 -0.76 1.05
N TRP A 139 -9.29 -1.93 1.05
CA TRP A 139 -7.86 -2.16 1.16
C TRP A 139 -7.16 -2.23 -0.19
N ILE A 140 -6.08 -1.46 -0.32
CA ILE A 140 -5.13 -1.50 -1.42
C ILE A 140 -3.79 -1.96 -0.85
N PHE A 141 -3.29 -3.10 -1.28
CA PHE A 141 -2.04 -3.66 -0.77
C PHE A 141 -0.82 -2.92 -1.30
N GLY A 142 0.27 -2.98 -0.51
CA GLY A 142 1.59 -2.49 -0.89
C GLY A 142 2.43 -3.50 -1.67
N GLY A 143 3.75 -3.29 -1.67
CA GLY A 143 4.71 -4.14 -2.36
C GLY A 143 5.42 -3.42 -3.50
N GLY A 144 5.65 -2.10 -3.38
CA GLY A 144 6.43 -1.32 -4.34
C GLY A 144 5.85 -1.29 -5.75
N PHE A 145 4.54 -1.45 -5.92
CA PHE A 145 3.90 -1.60 -7.23
C PHE A 145 4.41 -2.79 -8.06
N GLU A 146 5.23 -3.67 -7.48
CA GLU A 146 5.89 -4.80 -8.14
C GLU A 146 5.39 -6.15 -7.61
N LEU A 147 4.89 -6.16 -6.37
CA LEU A 147 4.50 -7.36 -5.63
C LEU A 147 3.14 -7.16 -4.95
N GLY A 148 2.56 -8.25 -4.47
CA GLY A 148 1.37 -8.23 -3.64
C GLY A 148 0.14 -8.86 -4.28
N ALA A 149 -0.76 -9.30 -3.43
CA ALA A 149 -2.05 -9.87 -3.84
C ALA A 149 -3.05 -9.89 -2.68
N THR A 150 -4.35 -9.86 -2.97
CA THR A 150 -5.39 -9.99 -1.95
C THR A 150 -5.35 -11.30 -1.18
N ALA A 151 -4.74 -12.34 -1.76
CA ALA A 151 -4.52 -13.64 -1.10
C ALA A 151 -3.62 -13.53 0.14
N MET A 152 -2.78 -12.48 0.21
CA MET A 152 -1.86 -12.21 1.31
C MET A 152 -2.51 -11.42 2.47
N TYR A 153 -3.73 -10.91 2.29
CA TYR A 153 -4.37 -9.99 3.22
C TYR A 153 -5.77 -10.46 3.58
N ASP A 154 -5.86 -11.30 4.62
CA ASP A 154 -7.14 -11.79 5.15
C ASP A 154 -7.66 -10.85 6.25
N GLY A 155 -8.76 -10.15 5.99
CA GLY A 155 -9.38 -9.19 6.91
C GLY A 155 -10.22 -9.80 8.02
N THR A 156 -10.24 -11.13 8.21
CA THR A 156 -11.05 -11.80 9.23
C THR A 156 -10.81 -11.21 10.63
N SER A 157 -9.54 -11.00 11.00
CA SER A 157 -9.18 -10.39 12.29
C SER A 157 -9.73 -8.97 12.44
N LEU A 158 -9.66 -8.15 11.40
CA LEU A 158 -10.18 -6.77 11.40
C LEU A 158 -11.69 -6.74 11.56
N VAL A 159 -12.40 -7.57 10.77
CA VAL A 159 -13.86 -7.66 10.82
C VAL A 159 -14.33 -8.14 12.19
N ALA A 160 -13.69 -9.20 12.73
CA ALA A 160 -14.03 -9.73 14.06
C ALA A 160 -13.79 -8.69 15.17
N ASP A 161 -12.66 -7.99 15.13
CA ASP A 161 -12.33 -6.95 16.12
C ASP A 161 -13.28 -5.74 16.00
N SER A 162 -13.67 -5.34 14.79
CA SER A 162 -14.65 -4.28 14.57
C SER A 162 -16.01 -4.58 15.22
N VAL A 163 -16.45 -5.85 15.14
CA VAL A 163 -17.65 -6.31 15.82
C VAL A 163 -17.48 -6.26 17.35
N ALA A 164 -16.35 -6.74 17.85
CA ALA A 164 -16.04 -6.72 19.30
C ALA A 164 -16.02 -5.29 19.87
N GLN A 165 -15.61 -4.30 19.06
CA GLN A 165 -15.61 -2.88 19.44
C GLN A 165 -16.96 -2.18 19.16
N GLY A 166 -18.01 -2.90 18.76
CA GLY A 166 -19.34 -2.35 18.46
C GLY A 166 -19.39 -1.47 17.21
N LYS A 167 -18.41 -1.61 16.31
CA LYS A 167 -18.29 -0.86 15.04
C LYS A 167 -18.11 -1.83 13.86
N PRO A 168 -19.08 -2.72 13.59
CA PRO A 168 -18.96 -3.71 12.53
C PRO A 168 -18.73 -3.07 11.17
N ILE A 169 -17.72 -3.53 10.42
CA ILE A 169 -17.37 -3.06 9.07
C ILE A 169 -17.48 -4.19 8.04
N ILE A 170 -17.54 -3.79 6.78
CA ILE A 170 -17.22 -4.66 5.66
C ILE A 170 -15.79 -4.36 5.21
N PHE A 171 -14.96 -5.39 5.12
CA PHE A 171 -13.63 -5.30 4.56
C PHE A 171 -13.65 -5.75 3.10
N VAL A 172 -13.05 -4.95 2.23
CA VAL A 172 -12.92 -5.23 0.79
C VAL A 172 -11.46 -5.12 0.42
N ALA A 173 -10.93 -6.11 -0.32
CA ALA A 173 -9.56 -6.06 -0.84
C ALA A 173 -9.57 -6.28 -2.36
N VAL A 174 -8.83 -5.45 -3.10
CA VAL A 174 -8.79 -5.47 -4.57
C VAL A 174 -7.45 -5.97 -5.09
N ASN A 175 -7.46 -6.96 -5.98
CA ASN A 175 -6.30 -7.25 -6.82
C ASN A 175 -6.18 -6.19 -7.90
N TYR A 176 -4.96 -5.74 -8.16
CA TYR A 176 -4.61 -4.83 -9.26
C TYR A 176 -3.31 -5.27 -9.90
N ARG A 177 -3.11 -4.92 -11.16
CA ARG A 177 -1.87 -5.26 -11.88
C ARG A 177 -0.69 -4.50 -11.30
N VAL A 178 0.41 -5.22 -11.12
CA VAL A 178 1.70 -4.72 -10.61
C VAL A 178 2.80 -4.93 -11.65
N GLY A 179 4.00 -4.40 -11.40
CA GLY A 179 5.14 -4.50 -12.29
C GLY A 179 4.86 -3.93 -13.68
N ALA A 180 5.48 -4.50 -14.69
CA ALA A 180 5.29 -4.10 -16.08
C ALA A 180 3.83 -4.24 -16.57
N PHE A 181 3.05 -5.14 -15.98
CA PHE A 181 1.65 -5.35 -16.36
C PHE A 181 0.74 -4.19 -15.94
N GLY A 182 1.11 -3.48 -14.86
CA GLY A 182 0.33 -2.40 -14.27
C GLY A 182 0.93 -1.00 -14.46
N PHE A 183 2.27 -0.91 -14.54
CA PHE A 183 2.98 0.37 -14.45
C PHE A 183 4.13 0.49 -15.45
N MET A 184 4.01 -0.13 -16.63
CA MET A 184 4.99 0.00 -17.70
C MET A 184 5.13 1.48 -18.10
N PRO A 185 6.33 2.07 -18.08
CA PRO A 185 6.60 3.40 -18.59
C PRO A 185 6.91 3.37 -20.11
N GLY A 186 7.15 4.52 -20.72
CA GLY A 186 7.61 4.68 -22.08
C GLY A 186 6.67 5.52 -22.95
N LYS A 187 7.24 6.14 -23.99
CA LYS A 187 6.49 7.01 -24.93
C LYS A 187 5.42 6.24 -25.70
N GLU A 188 5.65 4.94 -25.99
CA GLU A 188 4.71 4.06 -26.67
C GLU A 188 3.48 3.80 -25.79
N VAL A 189 3.71 3.60 -24.49
CA VAL A 189 2.66 3.42 -23.47
C VAL A 189 1.85 4.70 -23.32
N LEU A 190 2.54 5.86 -23.27
CA LEU A 190 1.89 7.17 -23.20
C LEU A 190 1.01 7.42 -24.44
N ALA A 191 1.55 7.17 -25.64
CA ALA A 191 0.83 7.37 -26.92
C ALA A 191 -0.40 6.45 -27.06
N ASP A 192 -0.32 5.21 -26.54
CA ASP A 192 -1.44 4.26 -26.54
C ASP A 192 -2.49 4.55 -25.43
N GLY A 193 -2.16 5.41 -24.47
CA GLY A 193 -3.02 5.69 -23.32
C GLY A 193 -3.11 4.51 -22.31
N SER A 194 -2.06 3.70 -22.24
CA SER A 194 -1.97 2.50 -21.40
C SER A 194 -1.10 2.69 -20.15
N ALA A 195 -0.94 3.93 -19.70
CA ALA A 195 -0.22 4.23 -18.47
C ALA A 195 -1.07 3.96 -17.22
N ASN A 196 -0.40 3.75 -16.08
CA ASN A 196 -1.03 3.66 -14.75
C ASN A 196 -2.17 2.64 -14.65
N LEU A 197 -2.04 1.51 -15.34
CA LEU A 197 -3.11 0.50 -15.44
C LEU A 197 -3.51 -0.06 -14.08
N GLY A 198 -2.55 -0.22 -13.15
CA GLY A 198 -2.83 -0.66 -11.79
C GLY A 198 -3.71 0.32 -11.01
N LEU A 199 -3.53 1.64 -11.18
CA LEU A 199 -4.42 2.65 -10.59
C LEU A 199 -5.83 2.60 -11.21
N LEU A 200 -5.91 2.35 -12.51
CA LEU A 200 -7.19 2.18 -13.20
C LEU A 200 -7.93 0.90 -12.76
N ASP A 201 -7.18 -0.18 -12.47
CA ASP A 201 -7.74 -1.41 -11.91
C ASP A 201 -8.37 -1.13 -10.52
N GLN A 202 -7.63 -0.43 -9.65
CA GLN A 202 -8.13 -0.03 -8.34
C GLN A 202 -9.38 0.85 -8.46
N ARG A 203 -9.39 1.80 -9.40
CA ARG A 203 -10.55 2.67 -9.67
C ARG A 203 -11.76 1.87 -10.11
N LEU A 204 -11.59 0.90 -10.99
CA LEU A 204 -12.68 0.01 -11.43
C LEU A 204 -13.17 -0.88 -10.29
N GLY A 205 -12.27 -1.33 -9.39
CA GLY A 205 -12.64 -2.02 -8.15
C GLY A 205 -13.52 -1.16 -7.24
N LEU A 206 -13.22 0.14 -7.10
CA LEU A 206 -14.07 1.09 -6.36
C LEU A 206 -15.43 1.30 -7.04
N GLN A 207 -15.48 1.34 -8.38
CA GLN A 207 -16.75 1.39 -9.12
C GLN A 207 -17.57 0.11 -8.91
N TRP A 208 -16.92 -1.06 -8.85
CA TRP A 208 -17.59 -2.31 -8.51
C TRP A 208 -18.21 -2.26 -7.10
N VAL A 209 -17.48 -1.69 -6.13
CA VAL A 209 -18.02 -1.47 -4.76
C VAL A 209 -19.25 -0.58 -4.79
N ALA A 210 -19.20 0.54 -5.51
CA ALA A 210 -20.34 1.45 -5.64
C ALA A 210 -21.58 0.76 -6.22
N ASP A 211 -21.40 -0.17 -7.15
CA ASP A 211 -22.51 -0.88 -7.81
C ASP A 211 -23.02 -2.12 -7.03
N ASN A 212 -22.19 -2.76 -6.18
CA ASN A 212 -22.48 -4.11 -5.66
C ASN A 212 -22.48 -4.25 -4.14
N ILE A 213 -21.80 -3.38 -3.39
CA ILE A 213 -21.53 -3.61 -1.96
C ILE A 213 -22.81 -3.63 -1.11
N ALA A 214 -23.87 -2.98 -1.56
CA ALA A 214 -25.17 -3.00 -0.89
C ALA A 214 -25.75 -4.43 -0.80
N ALA A 215 -25.53 -5.27 -1.80
CA ALA A 215 -25.94 -6.68 -1.76
C ALA A 215 -25.22 -7.47 -0.66
N PHE A 216 -24.03 -7.05 -0.29
CA PHE A 216 -23.24 -7.62 0.81
C PHE A 216 -23.55 -6.94 2.17
N GLY A 217 -24.48 -5.99 2.22
CA GLY A 217 -24.87 -5.26 3.42
C GLY A 217 -24.01 -4.02 3.71
N GLY A 218 -23.19 -3.58 2.75
CA GLY A 218 -22.40 -2.37 2.86
C GLY A 218 -23.13 -1.12 2.39
N ASP A 219 -22.64 0.03 2.81
CA ASP A 219 -23.10 1.34 2.36
C ASP A 219 -22.12 1.91 1.33
N PRO A 220 -22.49 2.00 0.04
CA PRO A 220 -21.63 2.53 -1.00
C PRO A 220 -21.28 4.01 -0.78
N ASP A 221 -22.05 4.75 0.02
CA ASP A 221 -21.79 6.15 0.38
C ASP A 221 -20.85 6.27 1.61
N LYS A 222 -20.42 5.13 2.22
CA LYS A 222 -19.54 5.09 3.41
C LYS A 222 -18.26 4.28 3.16
N VAL A 223 -17.60 4.52 2.04
CA VAL A 223 -16.34 3.85 1.70
C VAL A 223 -15.16 4.68 2.19
N THR A 224 -14.26 4.04 2.94
CA THR A 224 -12.94 4.58 3.30
C THR A 224 -11.89 3.74 2.60
N ILE A 225 -11.01 4.38 1.82
CA ILE A 225 -9.88 3.71 1.17
C ILE A 225 -8.70 3.65 2.13
N TRP A 226 -8.01 2.52 2.19
CA TRP A 226 -6.89 2.27 3.10
C TRP A 226 -5.80 1.49 2.40
N GLY A 227 -4.55 1.85 2.62
CA GLY A 227 -3.40 1.13 2.08
C GLY A 227 -2.15 1.32 2.92
N GLU A 228 -1.19 0.46 2.67
CA GLU A 228 0.16 0.52 3.25
C GLU A 228 1.19 0.55 2.13
N SER A 229 2.31 1.31 2.30
CA SER A 229 3.40 1.38 1.32
C SER A 229 2.91 1.86 -0.06
N ALA A 230 3.18 1.15 -1.13
CA ALA A 230 2.63 1.41 -2.47
C ALA A 230 1.09 1.47 -2.47
N GLY A 231 0.43 0.77 -1.54
CA GLY A 231 -1.02 0.88 -1.34
C GLY A 231 -1.43 2.22 -0.74
N ALA A 232 -0.65 2.79 0.18
CA ALA A 232 -0.87 4.13 0.73
C ALA A 232 -0.60 5.22 -0.33
N ILE A 233 0.44 5.05 -1.13
CA ILE A 233 0.72 5.91 -2.30
C ILE A 233 -0.46 5.80 -3.29
N SER A 234 -0.98 4.60 -3.52
CA SER A 234 -2.18 4.39 -4.34
C SER A 234 -3.41 5.10 -3.77
N VAL A 235 -3.61 5.11 -2.44
CA VAL A 235 -4.70 5.89 -1.79
C VAL A 235 -4.55 7.37 -2.15
N MET A 236 -3.34 7.92 -2.03
CA MET A 236 -3.06 9.31 -2.41
C MET A 236 -3.32 9.53 -3.91
N ASP A 237 -2.83 8.64 -4.77
CA ASP A 237 -3.04 8.75 -6.22
C ASP A 237 -4.54 8.66 -6.56
N GLN A 238 -5.32 7.75 -5.93
CA GLN A 238 -6.78 7.70 -6.12
C GLN A 238 -7.47 9.01 -5.71
N MET A 239 -6.93 9.70 -4.69
CA MET A 239 -7.41 11.04 -4.33
C MET A 239 -7.03 12.10 -5.37
N MET A 240 -5.99 11.87 -6.18
CA MET A 240 -5.45 12.81 -7.18
C MET A 240 -5.86 12.52 -8.62
N LEU A 241 -6.29 11.29 -8.93
CA LEU A 241 -6.73 10.94 -10.29
C LEU A 241 -7.76 11.95 -10.80
N TYR A 242 -7.62 12.29 -12.10
CA TYR A 242 -8.53 13.21 -12.81
C TYR A 242 -8.66 14.57 -12.08
N ASP A 243 -7.52 15.12 -11.61
CA ASP A 243 -7.47 16.38 -10.86
C ASP A 243 -8.28 16.39 -9.54
N GLY A 244 -8.43 15.22 -8.91
CA GLY A 244 -9.15 15.04 -7.66
C GLY A 244 -10.63 14.68 -7.83
N ASP A 245 -11.08 14.39 -9.05
CA ASP A 245 -12.43 13.90 -9.29
C ASP A 245 -12.56 12.42 -8.90
N ASN A 246 -13.19 12.15 -7.76
CA ASN A 246 -13.49 10.82 -7.28
C ASN A 246 -14.95 10.40 -7.54
N THR A 247 -15.65 11.04 -8.47
CA THR A 247 -17.06 10.77 -8.73
C THR A 247 -17.27 9.60 -9.70
N TYR A 248 -18.36 8.88 -9.49
CA TYR A 248 -18.89 7.85 -10.37
C TYR A 248 -20.40 7.86 -10.31
N LYS A 249 -21.07 7.93 -11.46
CA LYS A 249 -22.54 8.04 -11.55
C LYS A 249 -23.10 9.17 -10.67
N GLY A 250 -22.35 10.27 -10.55
CA GLY A 250 -22.75 11.45 -9.78
C GLY A 250 -22.55 11.36 -8.26
N LYS A 251 -21.87 10.32 -7.76
CA LYS A 251 -21.55 10.13 -6.34
C LYS A 251 -20.06 9.91 -6.13
N PRO A 252 -19.50 10.33 -4.97
CA PRO A 252 -18.12 10.00 -4.63
C PRO A 252 -17.92 8.49 -4.45
N LEU A 253 -16.81 7.94 -4.96
CA LEU A 253 -16.41 6.55 -4.78
C LEU A 253 -15.92 6.25 -3.37
N PHE A 254 -15.41 7.27 -2.67
CA PHE A 254 -14.97 7.18 -1.29
C PHE A 254 -15.14 8.52 -0.58
N ARG A 255 -15.24 8.48 0.74
CA ARG A 255 -15.47 9.66 1.59
C ARG A 255 -14.30 9.98 2.54
N ALA A 256 -13.30 9.08 2.64
CA ALA A 256 -12.14 9.25 3.52
C ALA A 256 -10.98 8.36 3.05
N GLY A 257 -9.74 8.68 3.47
CA GLY A 257 -8.54 7.91 3.17
C GLY A 257 -7.68 7.65 4.41
N ILE A 258 -7.03 6.48 4.46
CA ILE A 258 -6.03 6.11 5.46
C ILE A 258 -4.77 5.66 4.72
N MET A 259 -3.63 6.25 5.05
CA MET A 259 -2.36 6.01 4.40
C MET A 259 -1.30 5.63 5.45
N ASN A 260 -0.89 4.38 5.42
CA ASN A 260 0.18 3.87 6.27
C ASN A 260 1.48 3.82 5.46
N SER A 261 2.50 4.57 5.87
CA SER A 261 3.85 4.52 5.26
C SER A 261 3.81 4.84 3.75
N GLY A 262 3.17 5.94 3.38
CA GLY A 262 3.10 6.41 2.00
C GLY A 262 2.19 7.62 1.84
N SER A 263 2.55 8.50 0.91
CA SER A 263 1.80 9.71 0.56
C SER A 263 2.12 10.12 -0.88
N ILE A 264 2.45 11.40 -1.13
CA ILE A 264 2.92 11.82 -2.45
C ILE A 264 4.30 11.21 -2.75
N VAL A 265 4.48 10.70 -3.96
CA VAL A 265 5.79 10.37 -4.53
C VAL A 265 6.01 11.25 -5.75
N PRO A 266 6.89 12.26 -5.66
CA PRO A 266 7.23 13.08 -6.81
C PRO A 266 7.87 12.25 -7.91
N ALA A 267 7.28 12.21 -9.10
CA ALA A 267 7.72 11.37 -10.20
C ALA A 267 7.79 12.14 -11.53
N ASP A 268 8.75 11.74 -12.36
CA ASP A 268 8.85 12.21 -13.74
C ASP A 268 7.78 11.57 -14.63
N PRO A 269 7.44 12.18 -15.79
CA PRO A 269 6.41 11.66 -16.69
C PRO A 269 6.69 10.24 -17.20
N VAL A 270 5.63 9.58 -17.67
CA VAL A 270 5.68 8.20 -18.21
C VAL A 270 6.74 8.03 -19.29
N ASP A 271 6.97 9.03 -20.13
CA ASP A 271 7.92 9.05 -21.23
C ASP A 271 9.29 9.63 -20.89
N CYS A 272 9.61 9.80 -19.61
CA CYS A 272 10.93 10.29 -19.18
C CYS A 272 12.05 9.34 -19.64
N PRO A 273 13.31 9.84 -19.79
CA PRO A 273 14.43 9.02 -20.28
C PRO A 273 14.64 7.73 -19.50
N LYS A 274 14.50 7.77 -18.16
CA LYS A 274 14.61 6.61 -17.27
C LYS A 274 13.49 5.60 -17.55
N GLY A 275 12.24 6.08 -17.68
CA GLY A 275 11.10 5.24 -18.04
C GLY A 275 11.26 4.60 -19.41
N GLN A 276 11.75 5.36 -20.41
CA GLN A 276 12.00 4.83 -21.76
C GLN A 276 13.07 3.74 -21.75
N ALA A 277 14.16 3.91 -20.99
CA ALA A 277 15.20 2.88 -20.89
C ALA A 277 14.67 1.55 -20.31
N ILE A 278 13.74 1.62 -19.35
CA ILE A 278 13.06 0.44 -18.80
C ILE A 278 12.20 -0.23 -19.85
N TYR A 279 11.39 0.54 -20.59
CA TYR A 279 10.57 0.04 -21.70
C TYR A 279 11.42 -0.64 -22.78
N ASP A 280 12.47 0.02 -23.25
CA ASP A 280 13.35 -0.48 -24.30
C ASP A 280 14.02 -1.79 -23.87
N ARG A 281 14.43 -1.92 -22.61
CA ARG A 281 14.98 -3.16 -22.06
C ARG A 281 13.97 -4.32 -22.10
N VAL A 282 12.73 -4.06 -21.71
CA VAL A 282 11.67 -5.08 -21.75
C VAL A 282 11.36 -5.49 -23.20
N VAL A 283 11.30 -4.52 -24.13
CA VAL A 283 11.10 -4.76 -25.57
C VAL A 283 12.22 -5.63 -26.16
N GLU A 284 13.47 -5.31 -25.80
CA GLU A 284 14.64 -6.07 -26.24
C GLU A 284 14.56 -7.54 -25.80
N VAL A 285 14.38 -7.79 -24.50
CA VAL A 285 14.36 -9.15 -23.96
C VAL A 285 13.13 -9.93 -24.40
N ALA A 286 12.01 -9.27 -24.58
CA ALA A 286 10.81 -9.87 -25.18
C ALA A 286 10.98 -10.21 -26.66
N GLY A 287 12.06 -9.74 -27.33
CA GLY A 287 12.31 -9.96 -28.74
C GLY A 287 11.41 -9.14 -29.66
N CYS A 288 10.98 -7.96 -29.22
CA CYS A 288 10.07 -7.07 -29.93
C CYS A 288 10.77 -5.87 -30.61
N SER A 289 12.12 -5.73 -30.49
CA SER A 289 12.86 -4.56 -31.01
C SER A 289 12.72 -4.33 -32.52
N GLY A 290 12.43 -5.37 -33.30
CA GLY A 290 12.26 -5.26 -34.77
C GLY A 290 10.81 -4.97 -35.20
N ALA A 291 9.86 -4.87 -34.27
CA ALA A 291 8.47 -4.61 -34.61
C ALA A 291 8.24 -3.11 -34.88
N SER A 292 7.40 -2.79 -35.85
CA SER A 292 6.97 -1.40 -36.13
C SER A 292 6.12 -0.81 -35.00
N ASP A 293 5.39 -1.67 -34.27
CA ASP A 293 4.66 -1.37 -33.06
C ASP A 293 5.13 -2.35 -31.97
N THR A 294 6.06 -1.89 -31.15
CA THR A 294 6.68 -2.69 -30.10
C THR A 294 5.69 -3.03 -28.97
N LEU A 295 4.74 -2.14 -28.66
CA LEU A 295 3.72 -2.37 -27.65
C LEU A 295 2.70 -3.43 -28.11
N ALA A 296 2.27 -3.39 -29.38
CA ALA A 296 1.44 -4.44 -29.95
C ALA A 296 2.16 -5.79 -29.95
N CYS A 297 3.48 -5.81 -30.23
CA CYS A 297 4.30 -7.02 -30.12
C CYS A 297 4.29 -7.56 -28.68
N LEU A 298 4.52 -6.74 -27.66
CA LEU A 298 4.49 -7.15 -26.25
C LEU A 298 3.14 -7.79 -25.85
N ARG A 299 2.03 -7.39 -26.46
CA ARG A 299 0.70 -7.98 -26.23
C ARG A 299 0.58 -9.40 -26.79
N THR A 300 1.38 -9.75 -27.79
CA THR A 300 1.28 -11.04 -28.50
C THR A 300 2.30 -12.09 -28.03
N VAL A 301 3.40 -11.69 -27.37
CA VAL A 301 4.38 -12.66 -26.87
C VAL A 301 3.78 -13.57 -25.79
N PRO A 302 4.25 -14.83 -25.67
CA PRO A 302 3.81 -15.72 -24.58
C PRO A 302 3.96 -15.08 -23.21
N TYR A 303 3.02 -15.35 -22.30
CA TYR A 303 3.00 -14.81 -20.95
C TYR A 303 4.34 -14.97 -20.23
N THR A 304 4.91 -16.18 -20.22
CA THR A 304 6.17 -16.47 -19.54
C THR A 304 7.34 -15.66 -20.11
N LYS A 305 7.36 -15.43 -21.43
CA LYS A 305 8.39 -14.61 -22.09
C LYS A 305 8.27 -13.14 -21.70
N PHE A 306 7.04 -12.60 -21.68
CA PHE A 306 6.81 -11.22 -21.25
C PHE A 306 7.14 -11.06 -19.75
N LEU A 307 6.72 -12.01 -18.90
CA LEU A 307 7.05 -12.00 -17.47
C LEU A 307 8.55 -12.02 -17.24
N THR A 308 9.30 -12.88 -17.96
CA THR A 308 10.76 -12.91 -17.86
C THR A 308 11.36 -11.56 -18.28
N ALA A 309 10.92 -10.98 -19.39
CA ALA A 309 11.39 -9.68 -19.86
C ALA A 309 11.12 -8.57 -18.84
N ALA A 310 9.90 -8.52 -18.30
CA ALA A 310 9.48 -7.57 -17.26
C ALA A 310 10.36 -7.63 -16.01
N ASN A 311 10.94 -8.77 -15.71
CA ASN A 311 11.80 -9.02 -14.55
C ASN A 311 13.30 -8.81 -14.81
N THR A 312 13.69 -8.23 -15.96
CA THR A 312 15.11 -7.94 -16.27
C THR A 312 15.56 -6.54 -15.87
N VAL A 313 14.70 -5.77 -15.26
CA VAL A 313 14.99 -4.44 -14.72
C VAL A 313 15.13 -4.49 -13.19
N PRO A 314 15.74 -3.51 -12.54
CA PRO A 314 15.88 -3.50 -11.09
C PRO A 314 14.53 -3.46 -10.36
N GLY A 315 14.37 -4.28 -9.31
CA GLY A 315 13.19 -4.28 -8.44
C GLY A 315 13.47 -3.65 -7.07
N ILE A 316 12.41 -3.49 -6.27
CA ILE A 316 12.45 -2.85 -4.94
C ILE A 316 13.41 -3.53 -3.96
N LEU A 317 13.53 -4.86 -4.02
CA LEU A 317 14.44 -5.64 -3.17
C LEU A 317 15.79 -5.87 -3.88
N SER A 318 16.41 -4.78 -4.32
CA SER A 318 17.72 -4.76 -4.99
C SER A 318 18.51 -3.52 -4.55
N TYR A 319 19.69 -3.32 -5.13
CA TYR A 319 20.49 -2.10 -4.94
C TYR A 319 19.74 -0.81 -5.29
N PHE A 320 18.72 -0.88 -6.13
CA PHE A 320 17.89 0.27 -6.49
C PHE A 320 16.86 0.64 -5.43
N THR A 321 16.54 -0.25 -4.53
CA THR A 321 15.67 -0.03 -3.37
C THR A 321 14.32 0.62 -3.74
N VAL A 322 13.94 1.70 -3.08
CA VAL A 322 12.69 2.45 -3.32
C VAL A 322 12.71 3.30 -4.60
N ASN A 323 13.80 3.27 -5.39
CA ASN A 323 13.85 3.85 -6.71
C ASN A 323 13.31 2.85 -7.76
N LEU A 324 12.01 2.73 -7.83
CA LEU A 324 11.30 1.69 -8.55
C LEU A 324 11.40 1.81 -10.07
N SER A 325 11.50 0.68 -10.76
CA SER A 325 11.35 0.63 -12.22
C SER A 325 9.89 0.84 -12.64
N TYR A 326 8.96 0.30 -11.87
CA TYR A 326 7.53 0.35 -12.13
C TYR A 326 6.82 1.11 -11.00
N LEU A 327 6.30 2.29 -11.30
CA LEU A 327 5.56 3.12 -10.36
C LEU A 327 4.57 4.02 -11.12
N PRO A 328 3.55 4.58 -10.44
CA PRO A 328 2.68 5.61 -11.01
C PRO A 328 3.49 6.80 -11.51
N ARG A 329 3.21 7.24 -12.74
CA ARG A 329 3.87 8.40 -13.36
C ARG A 329 2.86 9.30 -14.04
N PRO A 330 3.07 10.62 -14.06
CA PRO A 330 2.23 11.53 -14.83
C PRO A 330 2.07 11.09 -16.29
N ASP A 331 0.82 10.97 -16.74
CA ASP A 331 0.44 10.63 -18.11
C ASP A 331 -0.36 11.75 -18.81
N GLY A 332 -0.57 12.86 -18.10
CA GLY A 332 -1.32 14.01 -18.60
C GLY A 332 -2.84 13.80 -18.70
N LYS A 333 -3.35 12.63 -18.32
CA LYS A 333 -4.77 12.28 -18.45
C LYS A 333 -5.34 11.68 -17.15
N THR A 334 -4.82 10.57 -16.69
CA THR A 334 -5.27 9.87 -15.48
C THR A 334 -4.63 10.49 -14.26
N LEU A 335 -3.31 10.55 -14.23
CA LEU A 335 -2.50 11.32 -13.31
C LEU A 335 -1.94 12.52 -14.07
N THR A 336 -2.63 13.66 -14.03
CA THR A 336 -2.42 14.78 -14.95
C THR A 336 -1.08 15.48 -14.78
N ALA A 337 -0.49 15.40 -13.57
CA ALA A 337 0.84 15.91 -13.26
C ALA A 337 1.46 15.10 -12.12
N SER A 338 2.71 15.37 -11.76
CA SER A 338 3.35 14.76 -10.60
C SER A 338 2.58 15.06 -9.31
N PRO A 339 2.44 14.10 -8.36
CA PRO A 339 1.68 14.27 -7.13
C PRO A 339 2.05 15.52 -6.31
N ASP A 340 3.34 15.93 -6.30
CA ASP A 340 3.76 17.20 -5.68
C ASP A 340 3.15 18.43 -6.34
N ALA A 341 3.02 18.42 -7.66
CA ALA A 341 2.41 19.51 -8.42
C ALA A 341 0.88 19.53 -8.25
N LEU A 342 0.24 18.35 -8.25
CA LEU A 342 -1.21 18.23 -8.00
C LEU A 342 -1.57 18.70 -6.60
N ALA A 343 -0.78 18.32 -5.59
CA ALA A 343 -0.96 18.79 -4.21
C ALA A 343 -0.90 20.31 -4.13
N LYS A 344 0.14 20.94 -4.71
CA LYS A 344 0.31 22.40 -4.77
C LYS A 344 -0.82 23.11 -5.51
N ALA A 345 -1.40 22.46 -6.52
CA ALA A 345 -2.53 22.98 -7.28
C ALA A 345 -3.88 22.73 -6.60
N GLY A 346 -3.94 22.05 -5.46
CA GLY A 346 -5.17 21.68 -4.76
C GLY A 346 -6.02 20.63 -5.50
N LYS A 347 -5.39 19.89 -6.43
CA LYS A 347 -6.03 18.90 -7.29
C LYS A 347 -6.02 17.53 -6.62
N PHE A 348 -6.74 17.42 -5.52
CA PHE A 348 -7.00 16.16 -4.83
C PHE A 348 -8.37 16.17 -4.16
N ALA A 349 -8.97 15.00 -3.97
CA ALA A 349 -10.28 14.84 -3.35
C ALA A 349 -10.29 15.46 -1.94
N LYS A 350 -11.27 16.34 -1.67
CA LYS A 350 -11.40 17.08 -0.40
C LYS A 350 -12.11 16.22 0.64
N VAL A 351 -11.50 15.13 1.02
CA VAL A 351 -12.01 14.19 2.03
C VAL A 351 -11.09 14.14 3.23
N PRO A 352 -11.60 13.88 4.45
CA PRO A 352 -10.77 13.64 5.63
C PRO A 352 -9.77 12.51 5.42
N PHE A 353 -8.57 12.63 5.99
CA PHE A 353 -7.57 11.56 5.86
C PHE A 353 -6.67 11.42 7.09
N ILE A 354 -6.19 10.20 7.28
CA ILE A 354 -5.10 9.85 8.19
C ILE A 354 -3.88 9.49 7.35
N VAL A 355 -2.71 10.02 7.70
CA VAL A 355 -1.44 9.63 7.10
C VAL A 355 -0.35 9.54 8.16
N GLY A 356 0.44 8.49 8.17
CA GLY A 356 1.51 8.33 9.14
C GLY A 356 2.52 7.29 8.73
N ASP A 357 3.62 7.23 9.47
CA ASP A 357 4.78 6.42 9.13
C ASP A 357 5.27 5.61 10.33
N GLN A 358 6.11 4.63 10.03
CA GLN A 358 6.97 3.96 10.98
C GLN A 358 8.19 4.84 11.24
N GLU A 359 8.80 4.77 12.44
CA GLU A 359 9.97 5.60 12.76
C GLU A 359 11.15 5.32 11.84
N ASP A 360 11.33 4.07 11.44
CA ASP A 360 12.53 3.57 10.77
C ASP A 360 12.24 3.02 9.36
N GLU A 361 11.49 3.79 8.56
CA GLU A 361 11.01 3.41 7.23
C GLU A 361 12.09 2.90 6.28
N GLY A 362 13.30 3.44 6.35
CA GLY A 362 14.35 3.15 5.37
C GLY A 362 15.25 1.97 5.72
N THR A 363 15.17 1.42 6.93
CA THR A 363 16.12 0.38 7.39
C THR A 363 16.02 -0.92 6.61
N LEU A 364 14.80 -1.34 6.24
CA LEU A 364 14.59 -2.51 5.40
C LEU A 364 15.30 -2.36 4.05
N PHE A 365 15.19 -1.20 3.43
CA PHE A 365 15.78 -0.90 2.13
C PHE A 365 17.30 -0.71 2.23
N GLY A 366 17.79 -0.12 3.32
CA GLY A 366 19.21 0.03 3.59
C GLY A 366 19.98 -1.29 3.62
N LEU A 367 19.32 -2.43 3.87
CA LEU A 367 19.96 -3.75 3.83
C LEU A 367 20.54 -4.12 2.45
N PHE A 368 20.03 -3.52 1.38
CA PHE A 368 20.45 -3.83 0.00
C PHE A 368 21.58 -2.94 -0.52
N THR A 369 22.11 -2.03 0.31
CA THR A 369 23.13 -1.04 -0.08
C THR A 369 24.43 -1.17 0.74
N ALA A 370 24.79 -2.37 1.16
CA ALA A 370 25.91 -2.63 2.06
C ALA A 370 27.30 -2.25 1.49
N ASN A 371 27.39 -1.98 0.20
CA ASN A 371 28.60 -1.47 -0.46
C ASN A 371 28.83 0.03 -0.26
N LEU A 372 27.86 0.77 0.30
CA LEU A 372 27.97 2.21 0.59
C LEU A 372 28.70 2.42 1.92
N THR A 373 29.99 2.68 1.88
CA THR A 373 30.86 2.79 3.07
C THR A 373 31.32 4.22 3.36
N SER A 374 31.18 5.11 2.41
CA SER A 374 31.59 6.52 2.50
C SER A 374 30.50 7.49 2.07
N ILE A 375 30.62 8.76 2.50
CA ILE A 375 29.71 9.86 2.08
C ILE A 375 29.74 10.05 0.57
N SER A 376 30.91 9.93 -0.05
CA SER A 376 31.08 10.06 -1.50
C SER A 376 30.29 8.98 -2.25
N GLU A 377 30.31 7.74 -1.77
CA GLU A 377 29.54 6.64 -2.37
C GLU A 377 28.04 6.84 -2.20
N VAL A 378 27.57 7.31 -1.03
CA VAL A 378 26.16 7.66 -0.83
C VAL A 378 25.73 8.79 -1.78
N THR A 379 26.56 9.84 -1.93
CA THR A 379 26.28 10.94 -2.86
C THR A 379 26.22 10.46 -4.31
N SER A 380 27.19 9.64 -4.72
CA SER A 380 27.21 9.05 -6.07
C SER A 380 26.01 8.16 -6.32
N TYR A 381 25.65 7.32 -5.34
CA TYR A 381 24.46 6.45 -5.40
C TYR A 381 23.18 7.25 -5.63
N LEU A 382 22.93 8.29 -4.83
CA LEU A 382 21.74 9.12 -4.98
C LEU A 382 21.72 9.90 -6.30
N SER A 383 22.88 10.35 -6.79
CA SER A 383 22.98 11.05 -8.09
C SER A 383 22.73 10.14 -9.28
N THR A 384 23.18 8.89 -9.21
CA THR A 384 23.13 7.96 -10.37
C THR A 384 21.88 7.09 -10.36
N VAL A 385 21.37 6.74 -9.18
CA VAL A 385 20.22 5.85 -9.05
C VAL A 385 18.92 6.63 -8.92
N PHE A 386 18.87 7.69 -8.07
CA PHE A 386 17.62 8.37 -7.73
C PHE A 386 17.37 9.63 -8.56
N PHE A 387 18.26 10.60 -8.47
CA PHE A 387 17.95 11.99 -8.83
C PHE A 387 18.67 12.43 -10.10
N ASN A 388 18.24 11.93 -11.24
CA ASN A 388 18.85 12.24 -12.54
C ASN A 388 18.69 13.72 -12.95
N ASN A 389 17.72 14.44 -12.40
CA ASN A 389 17.46 15.86 -12.68
C ASN A 389 18.09 16.80 -11.65
N ALA A 390 18.65 16.28 -10.56
CA ALA A 390 19.31 17.09 -9.55
C ALA A 390 20.78 17.35 -9.91
N SER A 391 21.24 18.59 -9.68
CA SER A 391 22.66 18.90 -9.81
C SER A 391 23.49 18.17 -8.74
N PRO A 392 24.79 17.89 -8.99
CA PRO A 392 25.67 17.32 -7.98
C PRO A 392 25.70 18.12 -6.66
N ALA A 393 25.58 19.45 -6.74
CA ALA A 393 25.52 20.32 -5.58
C ALA A 393 24.24 20.10 -4.75
N GLN A 394 23.09 19.89 -5.40
CA GLN A 394 21.83 19.59 -4.72
C GLN A 394 21.90 18.25 -4.00
N VAL A 395 22.43 17.21 -4.67
CA VAL A 395 22.56 15.88 -4.04
C VAL A 395 23.56 15.93 -2.87
N SER A 396 24.70 16.62 -3.03
CA SER A 396 25.65 16.82 -1.94
C SER A 396 25.04 17.58 -0.75
N SER A 397 24.20 18.59 -1.01
CA SER A 397 23.47 19.32 0.03
C SER A 397 22.46 18.45 0.75
N LEU A 398 21.73 17.59 0.03
CA LEU A 398 20.82 16.61 0.62
C LEU A 398 21.56 15.65 1.56
N VAL A 399 22.66 15.05 1.09
CA VAL A 399 23.46 14.13 1.91
C VAL A 399 24.07 14.85 3.11
N GLY A 400 24.51 16.11 2.92
CA GLY A 400 25.10 16.96 3.95
C GLY A 400 24.10 17.42 5.03
N SER A 401 22.80 17.43 4.76
CA SER A 401 21.76 17.73 5.76
C SER A 401 21.59 16.62 6.80
N TYR A 402 22.10 15.42 6.53
CA TYR A 402 22.22 14.33 7.50
C TYR A 402 23.62 14.35 8.10
N GLN A 403 23.71 14.62 9.39
CA GLN A 403 25.00 14.71 10.09
C GLN A 403 25.81 13.41 9.94
N ASN A 404 27.15 13.53 9.88
CA ASN A 404 28.04 12.38 9.82
C ASN A 404 28.28 11.80 11.24
N VAL A 405 27.19 11.57 11.95
CA VAL A 405 27.18 11.04 13.30
C VAL A 405 26.28 9.81 13.29
N ILE A 406 26.83 8.67 13.66
CA ILE A 406 26.14 7.36 13.61
C ILE A 406 24.89 7.39 14.46
N GLU A 407 24.90 8.10 15.59
CA GLU A 407 23.84 8.19 16.56
C GLU A 407 22.56 8.83 15.99
N ASP A 408 22.69 9.70 15.00
CA ASP A 408 21.59 10.49 14.43
C ASP A 408 20.85 9.80 13.28
N GLY A 409 21.35 8.64 12.82
CA GLY A 409 20.74 7.89 11.70
C GLY A 409 19.69 6.87 12.14
N SER A 410 19.00 6.26 11.17
CA SER A 410 17.98 5.21 11.38
C SER A 410 18.61 3.79 11.39
N PRO A 411 18.25 2.91 12.35
CA PRO A 411 17.19 3.09 13.35
C PRO A 411 17.53 4.19 14.35
N PHE A 412 16.58 5.14 14.45
CA PHE A 412 16.76 6.32 15.30
C PHE A 412 16.79 5.96 16.79
N ARG A 413 17.42 6.81 17.62
CA ARG A 413 17.49 6.69 19.08
C ARG A 413 18.15 5.39 19.58
N THR A 414 18.95 4.72 18.73
CA THR A 414 19.69 3.49 19.10
C THR A 414 21.18 3.75 19.35
N GLY A 415 21.62 5.01 19.36
CA GLY A 415 23.02 5.38 19.51
C GLY A 415 23.89 4.76 18.41
N ILE A 416 25.05 4.24 18.79
CA ILE A 416 25.95 3.55 17.85
C ILE A 416 25.50 2.11 17.51
N LEU A 417 24.46 1.60 18.17
CA LEU A 417 23.95 0.26 17.93
C LEU A 417 23.17 0.18 16.62
N ASN A 418 22.97 -1.05 16.15
CA ASN A 418 22.19 -1.36 14.95
C ASN A 418 22.75 -0.75 13.65
N SER A 419 24.04 -0.42 13.59
CA SER A 419 24.72 0.00 12.36
C SER A 419 25.29 -1.24 11.67
N TRP A 420 24.68 -1.65 10.56
CA TRP A 420 25.07 -2.86 9.84
C TRP A 420 26.39 -2.70 9.05
N TYR A 421 26.61 -1.50 8.48
CA TYR A 421 27.81 -1.09 7.78
C TYR A 421 28.03 0.43 7.95
N PRO A 422 29.18 1.03 7.59
CA PRO A 422 29.53 2.41 7.97
C PRO A 422 28.50 3.49 7.64
N GLN A 423 27.80 3.39 6.49
CA GLN A 423 26.77 4.38 6.11
C GLN A 423 25.33 3.87 6.28
N PHE A 424 25.11 2.70 6.88
CA PHE A 424 23.78 2.07 7.02
C PHE A 424 22.76 3.03 7.63
N LYS A 425 23.06 3.60 8.78
CA LYS A 425 22.10 4.45 9.50
C LYS A 425 21.79 5.73 8.75
N ARG A 426 22.75 6.30 8.05
CA ARG A 426 22.53 7.50 7.22
C ARG A 426 21.69 7.20 6.00
N ILE A 427 22.03 6.17 5.20
CA ILE A 427 21.27 5.85 4.00
C ILE A 427 19.86 5.40 4.36
N SER A 428 19.68 4.67 5.46
CA SER A 428 18.35 4.31 5.96
C SER A 428 17.52 5.54 6.31
N ALA A 429 18.10 6.55 6.99
CA ALA A 429 17.41 7.80 7.26
C ALA A 429 17.02 8.53 5.96
N ILE A 430 17.97 8.62 5.00
CA ILE A 430 17.71 9.27 3.69
C ILE A 430 16.57 8.56 2.95
N LEU A 431 16.66 7.23 2.76
CA LEU A 431 15.65 6.46 2.02
C LEU A 431 14.25 6.56 2.64
N GLY A 432 14.17 6.50 3.97
CA GLY A 432 12.92 6.68 4.70
C GLY A 432 12.31 8.07 4.51
N ASP A 433 13.14 9.10 4.60
CA ASP A 433 12.70 10.50 4.52
C ASP A 433 12.25 10.92 3.12
N ILE A 434 13.02 10.58 2.08
CA ILE A 434 12.72 10.98 0.70
C ILE A 434 11.50 10.27 0.11
N THR A 435 11.11 9.13 0.69
CA THR A 435 10.01 8.32 0.16
C THR A 435 8.75 8.41 1.04
N PHE A 436 8.92 8.47 2.36
CA PHE A 436 7.82 8.32 3.31
C PHE A 436 7.71 9.52 4.26
N THR A 437 8.64 9.67 5.20
CA THR A 437 8.46 10.52 6.38
C THR A 437 8.41 12.01 6.05
N LEU A 438 9.36 12.54 5.29
CA LEU A 438 9.37 13.97 4.98
C LEU A 438 8.47 14.33 3.79
N THR A 439 8.23 13.42 2.86
CA THR A 439 7.22 13.60 1.80
C THR A 439 5.80 13.66 2.38
N ARG A 440 5.48 12.86 3.42
CA ARG A 440 4.26 13.00 4.21
C ARG A 440 4.11 14.42 4.77
N ARG A 441 5.17 14.95 5.40
CA ARG A 441 5.13 16.30 5.98
C ARG A 441 5.00 17.39 4.91
N VAL A 442 5.64 17.23 3.74
CA VAL A 442 5.47 18.12 2.59
C VAL A 442 4.00 18.14 2.15
N PHE A 443 3.38 16.98 2.02
CA PHE A 443 1.96 16.89 1.67
C PHE A 443 1.05 17.53 2.72
N LEU A 444 1.23 17.22 4.00
CA LEU A 444 0.43 17.77 5.09
C LEU A 444 0.51 19.30 5.16
N ASN A 445 1.71 19.88 5.06
CA ASN A 445 1.87 21.34 5.01
C ASN A 445 1.17 21.94 3.80
N THR A 446 1.30 21.33 2.63
CA THR A 446 0.66 21.79 1.40
C THR A 446 -0.86 21.70 1.50
N ALA A 447 -1.39 20.56 1.96
CA ALA A 447 -2.82 20.34 2.13
C ALA A 447 -3.46 21.31 3.13
N ALA A 448 -2.80 21.56 4.26
CA ALA A 448 -3.26 22.51 5.27
C ALA A 448 -3.29 23.96 4.77
N GLN A 449 -2.38 24.35 3.87
CA GLN A 449 -2.35 25.67 3.25
C GLN A 449 -3.43 25.84 2.16
N ILE A 450 -3.57 24.84 1.30
CA ILE A 450 -4.45 24.90 0.12
C ILE A 450 -5.90 24.61 0.47
N ASN A 451 -6.15 23.62 1.34
CA ASN A 451 -7.49 23.18 1.75
C ASN A 451 -7.59 23.09 3.29
N PRO A 452 -7.52 24.20 4.01
CA PRO A 452 -7.47 24.21 5.48
C PRO A 452 -8.73 23.64 6.16
N SER A 453 -9.83 23.52 5.43
CA SER A 453 -11.09 22.94 5.93
C SER A 453 -11.12 21.42 5.87
N VAL A 454 -10.15 20.76 5.20
CA VAL A 454 -10.07 19.30 5.13
C VAL A 454 -9.38 18.78 6.38
N PRO A 455 -10.07 18.04 7.27
CA PRO A 455 -9.46 17.50 8.46
C PRO A 455 -8.41 16.44 8.12
N SER A 456 -7.26 16.52 8.78
CA SER A 456 -6.21 15.52 8.62
C SER A 456 -5.55 15.19 9.96
N TRP A 457 -5.15 13.94 10.12
CA TRP A 457 -4.45 13.43 11.30
C TRP A 457 -3.17 12.71 10.88
N SER A 458 -2.17 12.77 11.74
CA SER A 458 -0.91 12.13 11.42
C SER A 458 -0.28 11.47 12.64
N TYR A 459 0.52 10.43 12.40
CA TYR A 459 1.19 9.66 13.44
C TYR A 459 2.62 9.30 13.07
N LEU A 460 3.40 8.95 14.09
CA LEU A 460 4.64 8.19 13.97
C LEU A 460 4.50 6.95 14.87
N ALA A 461 4.81 5.78 14.36
CA ALA A 461 4.81 4.55 15.14
C ALA A 461 6.22 4.18 15.59
N THR A 462 6.38 3.89 16.89
CA THR A 462 7.69 3.57 17.51
C THR A 462 7.64 2.27 18.32
N TYR A 463 6.64 1.44 18.14
CA TYR A 463 6.33 0.29 18.98
C TYR A 463 7.32 -0.88 18.85
N ASP A 464 8.03 -0.99 17.73
CA ASP A 464 9.02 -2.04 17.49
C ASP A 464 10.48 -1.52 17.56
N HIS A 465 10.70 -0.41 18.24
CA HIS A 465 11.98 0.27 18.37
C HIS A 465 13.17 -0.65 18.72
N ASN A 466 12.94 -1.71 19.46
CA ASN A 466 13.98 -2.65 19.88
C ASN A 466 14.26 -3.77 18.86
N THR A 467 13.63 -3.77 17.68
CA THR A 467 13.91 -4.76 16.64
C THR A 467 15.34 -4.57 16.13
N PRO A 468 16.23 -5.58 16.28
CA PRO A 468 17.63 -5.41 15.92
C PRO A 468 17.79 -4.98 14.45
N ILE A 469 18.68 -4.03 14.19
CA ILE A 469 19.01 -3.47 12.87
C ILE A 469 17.84 -2.70 12.21
N LEU A 470 16.60 -3.16 12.37
CA LEU A 470 15.44 -2.64 11.66
C LEU A 470 14.69 -1.54 12.42
N GLY A 471 14.67 -1.58 13.77
CA GLY A 471 13.83 -0.67 14.55
C GLY A 471 12.34 -0.86 14.26
N THR A 472 11.55 0.22 14.29
CA THR A 472 10.16 0.21 13.84
C THR A 472 10.13 0.44 12.32
N PHE A 473 10.34 -0.63 11.58
CA PHE A 473 10.66 -0.63 10.16
C PHE A 473 9.42 -0.63 9.25
N HIS A 474 9.63 -0.33 7.98
CA HIS A 474 8.60 -0.31 6.93
C HIS A 474 7.81 -1.62 6.85
N GLY A 475 6.48 -1.54 6.92
CA GLY A 475 5.58 -2.70 6.86
C GLY A 475 5.44 -3.48 8.18
N SER A 476 6.10 -3.06 9.27
CA SER A 476 5.95 -3.71 10.58
C SER A 476 4.51 -3.67 11.10
N ASP A 477 3.72 -2.67 10.71
CA ASP A 477 2.31 -2.51 11.06
C ASP A 477 1.38 -3.56 10.42
N ILE A 478 1.77 -4.19 9.34
CA ILE A 478 0.98 -5.27 8.72
C ILE A 478 0.76 -6.41 9.71
N LEU A 479 1.80 -6.85 10.42
CA LEU A 479 1.66 -7.93 11.39
C LEU A 479 0.80 -7.52 12.59
N GLN A 480 0.95 -6.31 13.06
CA GLN A 480 0.31 -5.84 14.29
C GLN A 480 -1.07 -5.22 14.05
N VAL A 481 -1.16 -4.24 13.15
CA VAL A 481 -2.39 -3.48 12.91
C VAL A 481 -3.34 -4.24 12.00
N PHE A 482 -2.84 -4.81 10.91
CA PHE A 482 -3.68 -5.55 9.96
C PHE A 482 -4.08 -6.93 10.51
N PHE A 483 -3.10 -7.78 10.85
CA PHE A 483 -3.38 -9.14 11.32
C PHE A 483 -3.68 -9.23 12.82
N GLY A 484 -3.23 -8.28 13.62
CA GLY A 484 -3.39 -8.32 15.07
C GLY A 484 -2.57 -9.43 15.74
N VAL A 485 -1.41 -9.76 15.19
CA VAL A 485 -0.49 -10.74 15.77
C VAL A 485 0.20 -10.14 16.98
N LEU A 486 0.12 -10.82 18.15
CA LEU A 486 0.68 -10.36 19.42
C LEU A 486 0.35 -8.88 19.72
N PRO A 487 -0.95 -8.50 19.75
CA PRO A 487 -1.33 -7.09 19.77
C PRO A 487 -0.85 -6.38 21.02
N ASN A 488 -0.04 -5.34 20.82
CA ASN A 488 0.39 -4.41 21.85
C ASN A 488 -0.57 -3.20 21.97
N ASN A 489 -0.18 -2.18 22.75
CA ASN A 489 -0.97 -0.95 22.86
C ASN A 489 -1.17 -0.27 21.51
N ALA A 490 -0.13 -0.18 20.67
CA ALA A 490 -0.22 0.45 19.35
C ALA A 490 -1.26 -0.25 18.45
N ALA A 491 -1.18 -1.57 18.30
CA ALA A 491 -2.14 -2.33 17.50
C ALA A 491 -3.60 -2.11 17.91
N LYS A 492 -3.86 -2.14 19.23
CA LYS A 492 -5.20 -1.93 19.79
C LYS A 492 -5.71 -0.51 19.58
N THR A 493 -4.87 0.48 19.84
CA THR A 493 -5.28 1.89 19.76
C THR A 493 -5.41 2.35 18.31
N ILE A 494 -4.52 1.94 17.40
CA ILE A 494 -4.64 2.25 15.96
C ILE A 494 -5.94 1.68 15.39
N ARG A 495 -6.26 0.40 15.67
CA ARG A 495 -7.54 -0.19 15.24
C ARG A 495 -8.74 0.56 15.81
N GLY A 496 -8.70 0.94 17.09
CA GLY A 496 -9.76 1.74 17.72
C GLY A 496 -10.00 3.08 17.03
N TYR A 497 -8.92 3.79 16.69
CA TYR A 497 -9.00 5.04 15.92
C TYR A 497 -9.48 4.80 14.49
N TYR A 498 -9.00 3.77 13.80
CA TYR A 498 -9.39 3.49 12.42
C TYR A 498 -10.87 3.13 12.32
N PHE A 499 -11.40 2.28 13.20
CA PHE A 499 -12.83 1.98 13.19
C PHE A 499 -13.67 3.21 13.54
N SER A 500 -13.20 4.07 14.45
CA SER A 500 -13.87 5.35 14.74
C SER A 500 -13.87 6.27 13.51
N PHE A 501 -12.74 6.37 12.82
CA PHE A 501 -12.59 7.18 11.62
C PHE A 501 -13.46 6.65 10.46
N VAL A 502 -13.49 5.34 10.24
CA VAL A 502 -14.34 4.72 9.21
C VAL A 502 -15.82 5.01 9.45
N TYR A 503 -16.24 5.06 10.71
CA TYR A 503 -17.61 5.40 11.08
C TYR A 503 -17.94 6.89 10.96
N ASN A 504 -17.06 7.75 11.46
CA ASN A 504 -17.37 9.14 11.75
C ASN A 504 -16.56 10.15 10.94
N MET A 505 -15.57 9.71 10.15
CA MET A 505 -14.57 10.57 9.49
C MET A 505 -13.75 11.42 10.48
N ASP A 506 -13.73 11.01 11.76
CA ASP A 506 -12.96 11.57 12.86
C ASP A 506 -12.51 10.42 13.78
N PRO A 507 -11.19 10.24 13.99
CA PRO A 507 -10.68 9.15 14.81
C PRO A 507 -11.07 9.24 16.30
N ASN A 508 -11.46 10.44 16.77
CA ASN A 508 -11.79 10.67 18.18
C ASN A 508 -13.23 10.30 18.53
N VAL A 509 -14.14 10.44 17.57
CA VAL A 509 -15.59 10.22 17.81
C VAL A 509 -15.87 8.74 18.03
N GLY A 510 -16.29 8.39 19.24
CA GLY A 510 -16.59 7.01 19.62
C GLY A 510 -15.33 6.14 19.83
N SER A 511 -14.16 6.73 20.05
CA SER A 511 -12.88 6.00 20.23
C SER A 511 -12.75 5.27 21.58
N GLY A 512 -13.78 5.31 22.44
CA GLY A 512 -13.77 4.54 23.70
C GLY A 512 -12.82 5.07 24.77
N GLY A 513 -12.54 6.39 24.77
CA GLY A 513 -11.66 7.02 25.78
C GLY A 513 -10.17 6.93 25.43
N LEU A 514 -9.81 6.64 24.18
CA LEU A 514 -8.44 6.80 23.69
C LEU A 514 -7.98 8.25 23.83
N MET A 515 -6.67 8.47 23.86
CA MET A 515 -6.06 9.80 23.89
C MET A 515 -6.59 10.63 22.71
N ASN A 516 -6.91 11.93 22.94
CA ASN A 516 -7.36 12.78 21.84
C ASN A 516 -6.30 12.86 20.74
N TRP A 517 -6.69 12.60 19.48
CA TRP A 517 -5.82 12.75 18.33
C TRP A 517 -6.06 14.13 17.71
N PRO A 518 -5.16 15.11 17.90
CA PRO A 518 -5.38 16.44 17.34
C PRO A 518 -5.32 16.42 15.82
N GLN A 519 -6.12 17.24 15.17
CA GLN A 519 -5.94 17.49 13.73
C GLN A 519 -4.54 18.10 13.51
N TRP A 520 -3.84 17.62 12.51
CA TRP A 520 -2.44 18.00 12.27
C TRP A 520 -2.28 19.51 12.03
N SER A 521 -3.23 20.15 11.34
CA SER A 521 -3.26 21.61 11.10
C SER A 521 -3.33 22.45 12.38
N GLN A 522 -3.75 21.88 13.51
CA GLN A 522 -3.94 22.56 14.79
C GLN A 522 -2.68 22.56 15.69
N GLY A 523 -1.50 22.56 15.12
CA GLY A 523 -0.25 22.62 15.88
C GLY A 523 0.81 21.61 15.44
N LYS A 524 0.61 20.95 14.31
CA LYS A 524 1.54 19.99 13.70
C LYS A 524 1.95 18.87 14.67
N LYS A 525 0.99 18.38 15.46
CA LYS A 525 1.21 17.29 16.41
C LYS A 525 0.94 15.95 15.76
N LEU A 526 1.82 14.99 16.06
CA LEU A 526 1.64 13.58 15.76
C LEU A 526 1.18 12.85 17.03
N VAL A 527 0.38 11.80 16.86
CA VAL A 527 0.31 10.75 17.86
C VAL A 527 1.48 9.81 17.65
N ASN A 528 2.31 9.64 18.67
CA ASN A 528 3.33 8.62 18.72
C ASN A 528 2.70 7.32 19.25
N PHE A 529 2.62 6.29 18.42
CA PHE A 529 2.14 4.97 18.82
C PHE A 529 3.26 4.11 19.38
N GLY A 530 3.34 4.02 20.70
CA GLY A 530 4.32 3.19 21.39
C GLY A 530 3.76 1.82 21.81
N ALA A 531 4.65 0.87 22.09
CA ALA A 531 4.29 -0.50 22.49
C ALA A 531 3.43 -0.55 23.77
N ASN A 532 3.68 0.35 24.73
CA ASN A 532 3.04 0.35 26.04
C ASN A 532 2.02 1.49 26.22
N SER A 533 2.25 2.64 25.60
CA SER A 533 1.41 3.83 25.69
C SER A 533 1.60 4.73 24.46
N ASN A 534 0.62 5.59 24.23
CA ASN A 534 0.72 6.65 23.22
C ASN A 534 1.19 7.95 23.88
N SER A 535 1.78 8.83 23.06
CA SER A 535 2.19 10.17 23.47
C SER A 535 2.04 11.15 22.29
N TYR A 536 2.23 12.45 22.54
CA TYR A 536 2.34 13.42 21.45
C TYR A 536 3.80 13.64 21.08
N LEU A 537 4.01 13.94 19.79
CA LEU A 537 5.28 14.31 19.21
C LEU A 537 5.07 15.53 18.31
N ASP A 538 6.02 16.45 18.31
CA ASP A 538 6.03 17.55 17.33
C ASP A 538 6.55 17.04 15.98
N ASP A 539 5.91 17.45 14.89
CA ASP A 539 6.30 17.07 13.53
C ASP A 539 7.30 18.08 12.94
N ASP A 540 8.41 18.27 13.65
CA ASP A 540 9.47 19.26 13.34
C ASP A 540 10.87 18.64 13.23
N PHE A 541 11.04 17.36 13.51
CA PHE A 541 12.33 16.68 13.42
C PHE A 541 12.91 16.76 12.00
N ARG A 542 14.26 16.84 11.89
CA ARG A 542 15.00 16.98 10.63
C ARG A 542 14.51 18.15 9.75
N SER A 543 14.26 19.31 10.39
CA SER A 543 13.71 20.50 9.74
C SER A 543 14.56 20.99 8.56
N ASP A 544 15.88 20.99 8.67
CA ASP A 544 16.78 21.45 7.60
C ASP A 544 16.66 20.56 6.35
N THR A 545 16.57 19.25 6.56
CA THR A 545 16.35 18.28 5.47
C THR A 545 14.95 18.46 4.85
N TYR A 546 13.92 18.65 5.69
CA TYR A 546 12.56 18.93 5.23
C TYR A 546 12.53 20.21 4.36
N ASP A 547 13.13 21.31 4.80
CA ASP A 547 13.16 22.56 4.06
C ASP A 547 13.89 22.41 2.72
N PHE A 548 14.98 21.64 2.71
CA PHE A 548 15.69 21.30 1.48
C PHE A 548 14.82 20.50 0.50
N LEU A 549 14.16 19.44 0.96
CA LEU A 549 13.29 18.60 0.15
C LEU A 549 12.10 19.39 -0.40
N ALA A 550 11.41 20.16 0.45
CA ALA A 550 10.26 20.97 0.06
C ALA A 550 10.62 22.01 -1.01
N LYS A 551 11.83 22.61 -0.92
CA LYS A 551 12.34 23.59 -1.89
C LYS A 551 12.75 22.95 -3.21
N ASN A 552 13.31 21.75 -3.20
CA ASN A 552 13.94 21.11 -4.36
C ASN A 552 13.09 19.95 -4.93
N VAL A 553 11.84 19.79 -4.52
CA VAL A 553 10.99 18.65 -4.88
C VAL A 553 10.95 18.34 -6.37
N VAL A 554 11.00 19.35 -7.25
CA VAL A 554 10.94 19.16 -8.71
C VAL A 554 12.21 18.52 -9.26
N SER A 555 13.40 18.91 -8.76
CA SER A 555 14.67 18.31 -9.17
C SER A 555 14.95 16.95 -8.51
N LEU A 556 14.16 16.61 -7.48
CA LEU A 556 14.23 15.33 -6.75
C LEU A 556 13.13 14.35 -7.14
N ARG A 557 12.52 14.50 -8.33
CA ARG A 557 11.59 13.51 -8.89
C ARG A 557 12.33 12.24 -9.31
N VAL A 558 11.66 11.10 -9.14
CA VAL A 558 12.18 9.76 -9.47
C VAL A 558 11.61 9.19 -10.78
#